data_a7c523a2b6caa6bed8e539669dbbf7ee
#
_entry.id   a7c523a2b6caa6bed8e539669dbbf7ee
#
_cell.length_a   1.000
_cell.length_b   1.000
_cell.length_c   1.000
_cell.angle_alpha   90.00
_cell.angle_beta   90.00
_cell.angle_gamma   90.00
#
_symmetry.space_group_name_H-M   'P 1'
#
loop_
_entity.id
_entity.type
_entity.pdbx_description
1 polymer ?
#
loop_
_entity_poly.entity_id
_entity_poly.type
_entity_poly.pdbx_seq_one_letter_code
_entity_poly.pdbx_strand_id
1 'polypeptide(L)'
;AAQSARRPREGGGMTVFAMFGPMLIGGFLILLGAVLLLNVFGLPGNWVMLGMVALYHFLTPGESGLTLWYWAIVIGIGILGELCEFGLQIVNARKFGSTNTGTIGGVIGAIAGAILMAPLFFGLGAFIGALGGAWTGCFLFELIKGRNAADAAHAALGCMVGRFFGTVCKLACGGVMLAVTAQY
;
A
#
# COMPACT_ATOMS: atom_id res chain seq x y z
N ALA A 1 -30.10 58.88 23.75
CA ALA A 1 -29.86 57.61 24.48
C ALA A 1 -29.15 56.71 23.50
N ALA A 2 -27.84 56.53 23.69
CA ALA A 2 -26.95 55.77 22.84
C ALA A 2 -27.09 54.26 23.18
N GLN A 3 -27.50 53.49 22.20
CA GLN A 3 -27.49 52.06 22.26
C GLN A 3 -26.19 51.54 21.61
N SER A 4 -25.15 51.42 22.42
CA SER A 4 -23.88 50.79 22.09
C SER A 4 -24.11 49.29 21.89
N ALA A 5 -24.32 48.89 20.65
CA ALA A 5 -24.38 47.47 20.28
C ALA A 5 -23.00 46.83 20.52
N ARG A 6 -22.86 46.04 21.58
CA ARG A 6 -21.75 45.11 21.80
C ARG A 6 -21.77 44.05 20.66
N ARG A 7 -20.86 44.15 19.72
CA ARG A 7 -20.56 43.04 18.80
C ARG A 7 -19.93 41.91 19.59
N PRO A 8 -20.43 40.69 19.48
CA PRO A 8 -19.75 39.53 20.10
C PRO A 8 -18.38 39.40 19.45
N ARG A 9 -17.35 39.21 20.28
CA ARG A 9 -16.01 38.83 19.85
C ARG A 9 -16.01 37.33 19.50
N GLU A 10 -16.48 36.96 18.32
CA GLU A 10 -16.39 35.61 17.80
C GLU A 10 -15.11 35.34 16.97
N GLY A 11 -14.13 36.25 17.02
CA GLY A 11 -12.96 36.21 16.14
C GLY A 11 -11.81 35.30 16.58
N GLY A 12 -11.76 34.84 17.84
CA GLY A 12 -10.59 34.10 18.34
C GLY A 12 -10.56 32.62 17.98
N GLY A 13 -11.69 31.95 17.98
CA GLY A 13 -11.77 30.52 17.66
C GLY A 13 -11.63 30.22 16.18
N MET A 14 -12.22 31.05 15.35
CA MET A 14 -12.21 30.88 13.88
C MET A 14 -10.83 31.10 13.26
N THR A 15 -10.02 32.01 13.83
CA THR A 15 -8.64 32.25 13.36
C THR A 15 -7.69 31.13 13.79
N VAL A 16 -7.86 30.57 14.96
CA VAL A 16 -7.07 29.41 15.42
C VAL A 16 -7.38 28.16 14.58
N PHE A 17 -8.65 27.86 14.32
CA PHE A 17 -9.04 26.75 13.43
C PHE A 17 -8.56 26.95 11.99
N ALA A 18 -8.61 28.16 11.45
CA ALA A 18 -8.11 28.49 10.13
C ALA A 18 -6.58 28.33 10.00
N MET A 19 -5.83 28.55 11.08
CA MET A 19 -4.38 28.35 11.08
C MET A 19 -3.97 26.88 11.25
N PHE A 20 -4.69 26.12 12.10
CA PHE A 20 -4.35 24.73 12.39
C PHE A 20 -4.96 23.73 11.39
N GLY A 21 -6.05 24.06 10.71
CA GLY A 21 -6.71 23.20 9.73
C GLY A 21 -5.76 22.71 8.62
N PRO A 22 -5.09 23.62 7.89
CA PRO A 22 -4.13 23.20 6.84
C PRO A 22 -2.95 22.38 7.36
N MET A 23 -2.50 22.64 8.58
CA MET A 23 -1.40 21.92 9.22
C MET A 23 -1.83 20.49 9.60
N LEU A 24 -3.06 20.30 10.08
CA LEU A 24 -3.63 18.99 10.39
C LEU A 24 -3.86 18.17 9.12
N ILE A 25 -4.39 18.78 8.05
CA ILE A 25 -4.58 18.14 6.75
C ILE A 25 -3.22 17.74 6.16
N GLY A 26 -2.24 18.65 6.16
CA GLY A 26 -0.89 18.35 5.70
C GLY A 26 -0.24 17.21 6.48
N GLY A 27 -0.36 17.20 7.81
CA GLY A 27 0.10 16.12 8.68
C GLY A 27 -0.58 14.78 8.36
N PHE A 28 -1.90 14.81 8.11
CA PHE A 28 -2.66 13.62 7.73
C PHE A 28 -2.20 13.06 6.37
N LEU A 29 -1.98 13.92 5.37
CA LEU A 29 -1.47 13.49 4.06
C LEU A 29 -0.06 12.91 4.14
N ILE A 30 0.82 13.48 4.97
CA ILE A 30 2.16 12.92 5.24
C ILE A 30 2.03 11.53 5.88
N LEU A 31 1.12 11.37 6.83
CA LEU A 31 0.85 10.08 7.47
C LEU A 31 0.33 9.04 6.46
N LEU A 32 -0.59 9.42 5.57
CA LEU A 32 -1.05 8.55 4.47
C LEU A 32 0.11 8.17 3.53
N GLY A 33 1.01 9.11 3.22
CA GLY A 33 2.22 8.84 2.45
C GLY A 33 3.16 7.84 3.15
N ALA A 34 3.31 7.95 4.47
CA ALA A 34 4.06 6.97 5.25
C ALA A 34 3.40 5.59 5.24
N VAL A 35 2.07 5.53 5.35
CA VAL A 35 1.29 4.28 5.24
C VAL A 35 1.44 3.65 3.85
N LEU A 36 1.58 4.45 2.79
CA LEU A 36 1.83 3.94 1.44
C LEU A 36 3.10 3.07 1.39
N LEU A 37 4.14 3.41 2.18
CA LEU A 37 5.36 2.63 2.27
C LEU A 37 5.14 1.22 2.82
N LEU A 38 4.04 0.96 3.55
CA LEU A 38 3.70 -0.38 4.02
C LEU A 38 3.50 -1.38 2.86
N ASN A 39 3.14 -0.89 1.66
CA ASN A 39 3.04 -1.74 0.48
C ASN A 39 4.38 -2.34 0.07
N VAL A 40 5.51 -1.64 0.33
CA VAL A 40 6.87 -2.15 0.08
C VAL A 40 7.14 -3.39 0.94
N PHE A 41 6.58 -3.43 2.15
CA PHE A 41 6.70 -4.58 3.06
C PHE A 41 5.76 -5.75 2.71
N GLY A 42 4.96 -5.61 1.65
CA GLY A 42 3.95 -6.61 1.28
C GLY A 42 2.70 -6.57 2.18
N LEU A 43 2.57 -5.53 2.99
CA LEU A 43 1.38 -5.29 3.79
C LEU A 43 0.28 -4.64 2.94
N PRO A 44 -0.99 -4.76 3.32
CA PRO A 44 -2.10 -4.16 2.58
C PRO A 44 -2.21 -2.64 2.83
N GLY A 45 -1.14 -1.87 2.52
CA GLY A 45 -1.04 -0.43 2.81
C GLY A 45 -2.17 0.39 2.20
N ASN A 46 -2.65 0.02 1.00
CA ASN A 46 -3.78 0.70 0.34
C ASN A 46 -5.07 0.58 1.16
N TRP A 47 -5.31 -0.58 1.79
CA TRP A 47 -6.46 -0.81 2.65
C TRP A 47 -6.35 -0.08 3.99
N VAL A 48 -5.13 -0.03 4.56
CA VAL A 48 -4.88 0.77 5.77
C VAL A 48 -5.13 2.25 5.49
N MET A 49 -4.64 2.76 4.36
CA MET A 49 -4.88 4.14 3.92
C MET A 49 -6.38 4.42 3.75
N LEU A 50 -7.12 3.52 3.10
CA LEU A 50 -8.58 3.62 2.95
C LEU A 50 -9.28 3.65 4.32
N GLY A 51 -8.87 2.78 5.25
CA GLY A 51 -9.40 2.74 6.61
C GLY A 51 -9.15 4.04 7.39
N MET A 52 -7.97 4.65 7.23
CA MET A 52 -7.64 5.93 7.86
C MET A 52 -8.49 7.07 7.31
N VAL A 53 -8.70 7.13 5.99
CA VAL A 53 -9.59 8.13 5.37
C VAL A 53 -11.04 7.90 5.81
N ALA A 54 -11.49 6.65 5.92
CA ALA A 54 -12.81 6.34 6.45
C ALA A 54 -12.96 6.82 7.91
N LEU A 55 -11.96 6.56 8.74
CA LEU A 55 -11.94 7.01 10.13
C LEU A 55 -12.02 8.55 10.20
N TYR A 56 -11.23 9.24 9.40
CA TYR A 56 -11.28 10.70 9.30
C TYR A 56 -12.68 11.19 8.94
N HIS A 57 -13.31 10.59 7.92
CA HIS A 57 -14.66 10.95 7.49
C HIS A 57 -15.71 10.75 8.61
N PHE A 58 -15.59 9.66 9.38
CA PHE A 58 -16.47 9.41 10.53
C PHE A 58 -16.27 10.38 11.69
N LEU A 59 -15.04 10.85 11.90
CA LEU A 59 -14.71 11.80 12.98
C LEU A 59 -15.06 13.25 12.62
N THR A 60 -15.17 13.59 11.32
CA THR A 60 -15.51 14.94 10.82
C THR A 60 -16.78 14.92 9.97
N PRO A 61 -17.95 14.59 10.54
CA PRO A 61 -19.20 14.53 9.78
C PRO A 61 -19.56 15.91 9.23
N GLY A 62 -19.73 15.99 7.90
CA GLY A 62 -20.15 17.23 7.21
C GLY A 62 -19.00 18.15 6.75
N GLU A 63 -17.77 17.98 7.20
CA GLU A 63 -16.62 18.79 6.78
C GLU A 63 -15.80 18.15 5.65
N SER A 64 -15.82 16.81 5.54
CA SER A 64 -14.92 16.06 4.68
C SER A 64 -15.26 16.11 3.18
N GLY A 65 -16.42 16.62 2.77
CA GLY A 65 -16.82 16.71 1.36
C GLY A 65 -16.78 15.40 0.54
N LEU A 66 -16.48 14.26 1.18
CA LEU A 66 -16.29 12.97 0.52
C LEU A 66 -17.61 12.40 0.00
N THR A 67 -17.73 12.34 -1.32
CA THR A 67 -18.92 11.85 -2.01
C THR A 67 -18.89 10.34 -2.19
N LEU A 68 -20.05 9.74 -2.55
CA LEU A 68 -20.12 8.32 -2.91
C LEU A 68 -19.17 7.96 -4.07
N TRP A 69 -18.99 8.89 -5.02
CA TRP A 69 -18.06 8.72 -6.13
C TRP A 69 -16.60 8.62 -5.68
N TYR A 70 -16.20 9.41 -4.69
CA TYR A 70 -14.87 9.30 -4.10
C TYR A 70 -14.61 7.87 -3.60
N TRP A 71 -15.53 7.33 -2.80
CA TRP A 71 -15.41 5.97 -2.25
C TRP A 71 -15.34 4.92 -3.35
N ALA A 72 -16.19 5.02 -4.38
CA ALA A 72 -16.18 4.10 -5.51
C ALA A 72 -14.83 4.10 -6.24
N ILE A 73 -14.25 5.29 -6.48
CA ILE A 73 -12.97 5.45 -7.16
C ILE A 73 -11.82 4.86 -6.31
N VAL A 74 -11.73 5.26 -5.04
CA VAL A 74 -10.60 4.86 -4.18
C VAL A 74 -10.63 3.35 -3.87
N ILE A 75 -11.80 2.78 -3.60
CA ILE A 75 -11.97 1.33 -3.44
C ILE A 75 -11.63 0.61 -4.76
N GLY A 76 -12.11 1.11 -5.89
CA GLY A 76 -11.80 0.54 -7.20
C GLY A 76 -10.30 0.51 -7.50
N ILE A 77 -9.58 1.60 -7.22
CA ILE A 77 -8.11 1.66 -7.38
C ILE A 77 -7.42 0.70 -6.40
N GLY A 78 -7.89 0.59 -5.16
CA GLY A 78 -7.37 -0.35 -4.18
C GLY A 78 -7.48 -1.81 -4.65
N ILE A 79 -8.65 -2.20 -5.13
CA ILE A 79 -8.89 -3.54 -5.71
C ILE A 79 -8.00 -3.76 -6.94
N LEU A 80 -7.91 -2.76 -7.83
CA LEU A 80 -7.06 -2.85 -9.03
C LEU A 80 -5.61 -3.07 -8.65
N GLY A 81 -5.11 -2.38 -7.63
CA GLY A 81 -3.74 -2.56 -7.12
C GLY A 81 -3.46 -3.99 -6.66
N GLU A 82 -4.39 -4.61 -5.91
CA GLU A 82 -4.27 -6.00 -5.47
C GLU A 82 -4.32 -6.97 -6.67
N LEU A 83 -5.27 -6.78 -7.59
CA LEU A 83 -5.38 -7.62 -8.79
C LEU A 83 -4.13 -7.53 -9.67
N CYS A 84 -3.56 -6.34 -9.83
CA CYS A 84 -2.31 -6.14 -10.57
C CYS A 84 -1.13 -6.84 -9.86
N GLU A 85 -1.01 -6.70 -8.53
CA GLU A 85 0.06 -7.35 -7.78
C GLU A 85 0.01 -8.87 -7.95
N PHE A 86 -1.11 -9.51 -7.64
CA PHE A 86 -1.27 -10.96 -7.78
C PHE A 86 -1.19 -11.42 -9.24
N GLY A 87 -1.81 -10.68 -10.16
CA GLY A 87 -1.78 -11.00 -11.59
C GLY A 87 -0.36 -11.00 -12.15
N LEU A 88 0.43 -9.96 -11.85
CA LEU A 88 1.82 -9.86 -12.31
C LEU A 88 2.70 -10.95 -11.70
N GLN A 89 2.48 -11.31 -10.42
CA GLN A 89 3.20 -12.43 -9.79
C GLN A 89 2.92 -13.74 -10.52
N ILE A 90 1.66 -14.08 -10.75
CA ILE A 90 1.27 -15.33 -11.41
C ILE A 90 1.74 -15.37 -12.87
N VAL A 91 1.51 -14.29 -13.61
CA VAL A 91 1.88 -14.23 -15.05
C VAL A 91 3.39 -14.36 -15.23
N ASN A 92 4.19 -13.64 -14.44
CA ASN A 92 5.64 -13.73 -14.55
C ASN A 92 6.17 -15.10 -14.08
N ALA A 93 5.67 -15.62 -12.96
CA ALA A 93 6.03 -16.97 -12.52
C ALA A 93 5.79 -18.00 -13.62
N ARG A 94 4.63 -17.97 -14.27
CA ARG A 94 4.29 -18.90 -15.39
C ARG A 94 5.14 -18.67 -16.63
N LYS A 95 5.40 -17.42 -17.01
CA LYS A 95 6.27 -17.09 -18.16
C LYS A 95 7.68 -17.67 -18.00
N PHE A 96 8.19 -17.74 -16.78
CA PHE A 96 9.49 -18.33 -16.44
C PHE A 96 9.40 -19.83 -16.12
N GLY A 97 8.24 -20.46 -16.39
CA GLY A 97 8.05 -21.88 -16.25
C GLY A 97 7.86 -22.40 -14.81
N SER A 98 7.48 -21.54 -13.85
CA SER A 98 7.14 -21.95 -12.50
C SER A 98 5.87 -22.82 -12.50
N THR A 99 5.91 -23.89 -11.69
CA THR A 99 4.73 -24.71 -11.41
C THR A 99 3.80 -23.98 -10.41
N ASN A 100 2.56 -24.46 -10.28
CA ASN A 100 1.67 -23.92 -9.25
C ASN A 100 2.27 -24.08 -7.83
N THR A 101 2.98 -25.18 -7.59
CA THR A 101 3.66 -25.44 -6.31
C THR A 101 4.84 -24.49 -6.10
N GLY A 102 5.64 -24.24 -7.15
CA GLY A 102 6.72 -23.26 -7.11
C GLY A 102 6.21 -21.84 -6.87
N THR A 103 5.12 -21.46 -7.52
CA THR A 103 4.48 -20.16 -7.30
C THR A 103 3.99 -19.98 -5.86
N ILE A 104 3.34 -21.03 -5.28
CA ILE A 104 2.93 -21.03 -3.86
C ILE A 104 4.16 -20.93 -2.95
N GLY A 105 5.21 -21.71 -3.23
CA GLY A 105 6.49 -21.65 -2.51
C GLY A 105 7.10 -20.25 -2.56
N GLY A 106 7.03 -19.58 -3.70
CA GLY A 106 7.46 -18.19 -3.87
C GLY A 106 6.67 -17.20 -2.99
N VAL A 107 5.35 -17.37 -2.88
CA VAL A 107 4.51 -16.55 -2.00
C VAL A 107 4.86 -16.77 -0.53
N ILE A 108 4.94 -18.03 -0.10
CA ILE A 108 5.30 -18.39 1.29
C ILE A 108 6.71 -17.86 1.62
N GLY A 109 7.66 -18.08 0.72
CA GLY A 109 9.03 -17.62 0.88
C GLY A 109 9.12 -16.09 0.95
N ALA A 110 8.32 -15.37 0.13
CA ALA A 110 8.27 -13.91 0.17
C ALA A 110 7.79 -13.39 1.54
N ILE A 111 6.74 -13.99 2.10
CA ILE A 111 6.22 -13.62 3.42
C ILE A 111 7.26 -13.90 4.50
N ALA A 112 7.84 -15.09 4.50
CA ALA A 112 8.87 -15.48 5.47
C ALA A 112 10.11 -14.59 5.36
N GLY A 113 10.59 -14.32 4.15
CA GLY A 113 11.74 -13.46 3.90
C GLY A 113 11.48 -12.01 4.33
N ALA A 114 10.29 -11.48 4.06
CA ALA A 114 9.89 -10.15 4.52
C ALA A 114 9.93 -10.04 6.06
N ILE A 115 9.35 -11.01 6.76
CA ILE A 115 9.30 -11.03 8.23
C ILE A 115 10.72 -11.15 8.83
N LEU A 116 11.54 -12.02 8.29
CA LEU A 116 12.90 -12.25 8.79
C LEU A 116 13.81 -11.05 8.59
N MET A 117 13.67 -10.34 7.47
CA MET A 117 14.51 -9.19 7.15
C MET A 117 13.87 -7.84 7.53
N ALA A 118 12.63 -7.81 8.01
CA ALA A 118 11.95 -6.57 8.41
C ALA A 118 12.73 -5.70 9.41
N PRO A 119 13.43 -6.27 10.44
CA PRO A 119 14.19 -5.45 11.38
C PRO A 119 15.44 -4.80 10.77
N LEU A 120 15.89 -5.26 9.60
CA LEU A 120 17.08 -4.76 8.93
C LEU A 120 16.75 -3.49 8.13
N PHE A 121 17.64 -2.50 8.21
CA PHE A 121 17.59 -1.26 7.40
C PHE A 121 16.27 -0.48 7.47
N PHE A 122 15.67 -0.36 8.67
CA PHE A 122 14.43 0.42 8.86
C PHE A 122 13.31 0.04 7.89
N GLY A 123 13.19 -1.27 7.57
CA GLY A 123 12.13 -1.78 6.73
C GLY A 123 12.49 -2.05 5.27
N LEU A 124 13.53 -1.44 4.70
CA LEU A 124 14.02 -1.81 3.36
C LEU A 124 14.41 -3.29 3.30
N GLY A 125 14.85 -3.86 4.43
CA GLY A 125 15.12 -5.28 4.58
C GLY A 125 13.91 -6.16 4.27
N ALA A 126 12.70 -5.74 4.61
CA ALA A 126 11.50 -6.50 4.30
C ALA A 126 11.26 -6.63 2.78
N PHE A 127 11.52 -5.58 2.01
CA PHE A 127 11.40 -5.63 0.54
C PHE A 127 12.45 -6.56 -0.07
N ILE A 128 13.72 -6.39 0.32
CA ILE A 128 14.80 -7.28 -0.14
C ILE A 128 14.54 -8.72 0.30
N GLY A 129 14.08 -8.90 1.54
CA GLY A 129 13.67 -10.19 2.08
C GLY A 129 12.50 -10.81 1.33
N ALA A 130 11.50 -10.03 0.96
CA ALA A 130 10.38 -10.50 0.16
C ALA A 130 10.81 -10.97 -1.24
N LEU A 131 11.71 -10.22 -1.90
CA LEU A 131 12.24 -10.60 -3.21
C LEU A 131 13.13 -11.86 -3.13
N GLY A 132 14.09 -11.86 -2.21
CA GLY A 132 14.97 -13.02 -1.97
C GLY A 132 14.19 -14.25 -1.50
N GLY A 133 13.20 -14.04 -0.62
CA GLY A 133 12.30 -15.08 -0.15
C GLY A 133 11.41 -15.65 -1.26
N ALA A 134 10.89 -14.79 -2.17
CA ALA A 134 10.14 -15.26 -3.33
C ALA A 134 11.00 -16.16 -4.22
N TRP A 135 12.26 -15.77 -4.46
CA TRP A 135 13.20 -16.55 -5.24
C TRP A 135 13.53 -17.88 -4.55
N THR A 136 13.98 -17.84 -3.28
CA THR A 136 14.39 -19.04 -2.53
C THR A 136 13.23 -19.99 -2.31
N GLY A 137 12.05 -19.48 -1.96
CA GLY A 137 10.86 -20.30 -1.75
C GLY A 137 10.43 -21.00 -3.04
N CYS A 138 10.34 -20.27 -4.16
CA CYS A 138 10.03 -20.87 -5.46
C CYS A 138 11.07 -21.92 -5.86
N PHE A 139 12.37 -21.60 -5.72
CA PHE A 139 13.47 -22.50 -6.04
C PHE A 139 13.40 -23.81 -5.27
N LEU A 140 13.24 -23.74 -3.95
CA LEU A 140 13.16 -24.92 -3.09
C LEU A 140 11.95 -25.81 -3.44
N PHE A 141 10.78 -25.21 -3.67
CA PHE A 141 9.58 -25.98 -4.01
C PHE A 141 9.66 -26.62 -5.39
N GLU A 142 10.34 -25.98 -6.36
CA GLU A 142 10.59 -26.59 -7.67
C GLU A 142 11.59 -27.75 -7.57
N LEU A 143 12.64 -27.64 -6.72
CA LEU A 143 13.57 -28.76 -6.45
C LEU A 143 12.86 -29.95 -5.79
N ILE A 144 12.00 -29.70 -4.81
CA ILE A 144 11.20 -30.74 -4.14
C ILE A 144 10.32 -31.49 -5.14
N LYS A 145 9.86 -30.82 -6.20
CA LYS A 145 9.12 -31.42 -7.31
C LYS A 145 10.00 -32.25 -8.26
N GLY A 146 11.30 -32.36 -8.00
CA GLY A 146 12.22 -33.13 -8.83
C GLY A 146 12.72 -32.42 -10.08
N ARG A 147 12.53 -31.10 -10.18
CA ARG A 147 13.10 -30.32 -11.30
C ARG A 147 14.61 -30.16 -11.15
N ASN A 148 15.30 -30.02 -12.25
CA ASN A 148 16.73 -29.72 -12.22
C ASN A 148 16.98 -28.30 -11.68
N ALA A 149 18.17 -28.07 -11.12
CA ALA A 149 18.50 -26.79 -10.50
C ALA A 149 18.46 -25.59 -11.44
N ALA A 150 18.78 -25.78 -12.73
CA ALA A 150 18.76 -24.72 -13.71
C ALA A 150 17.33 -24.25 -14.01
N ASP A 151 16.40 -25.19 -14.25
CA ASP A 151 14.99 -24.88 -14.48
C ASP A 151 14.31 -24.30 -13.22
N ALA A 152 14.66 -24.83 -12.05
CA ALA A 152 14.16 -24.31 -10.77
C ALA A 152 14.63 -22.87 -10.53
N ALA A 153 15.89 -22.55 -10.82
CA ALA A 153 16.42 -21.19 -10.71
C ALA A 153 15.75 -20.23 -11.70
N HIS A 154 15.52 -20.66 -12.95
CA HIS A 154 14.82 -19.89 -13.94
C HIS A 154 13.36 -19.58 -13.51
N ALA A 155 12.63 -20.58 -13.02
CA ALA A 155 11.30 -20.41 -12.49
C ALA A 155 11.27 -19.45 -11.27
N ALA A 156 12.26 -19.55 -10.39
CA ALA A 156 12.43 -18.70 -9.22
C ALA A 156 12.67 -17.22 -9.58
N LEU A 157 13.41 -16.94 -10.68
CA LEU A 157 13.55 -15.59 -11.21
C LEU A 157 12.20 -15.01 -11.63
N GLY A 158 11.32 -15.81 -12.21
CA GLY A 158 9.97 -15.38 -12.56
C GLY A 158 9.12 -14.98 -11.34
N CYS A 159 9.23 -15.73 -10.25
CA CYS A 159 8.55 -15.40 -8.99
C CYS A 159 9.08 -14.08 -8.40
N MET A 160 10.40 -13.87 -8.40
CA MET A 160 11.03 -12.65 -7.91
C MET A 160 10.66 -11.42 -8.77
N VAL A 161 10.76 -11.54 -10.09
CA VAL A 161 10.41 -10.46 -11.05
C VAL A 161 8.93 -10.12 -10.95
N GLY A 162 8.06 -11.13 -10.85
CA GLY A 162 6.63 -10.93 -10.66
C GLY A 162 6.32 -10.18 -9.38
N ARG A 163 7.01 -10.50 -8.28
CA ARG A 163 6.90 -9.81 -7.00
C ARG A 163 7.31 -8.34 -7.11
N PHE A 164 8.45 -8.08 -7.75
CA PHE A 164 8.96 -6.71 -7.94
C PHE A 164 7.96 -5.84 -8.71
N PHE A 165 7.54 -6.27 -9.90
CA PHE A 165 6.59 -5.50 -10.70
C PHE A 165 5.21 -5.39 -10.06
N GLY A 166 4.77 -6.43 -9.36
CA GLY A 166 3.53 -6.41 -8.59
C GLY A 166 3.55 -5.33 -7.51
N THR A 167 4.62 -5.25 -6.73
CA THR A 167 4.79 -4.23 -5.69
C THR A 167 4.85 -2.81 -6.28
N VAL A 168 5.58 -2.62 -7.39
CA VAL A 168 5.65 -1.32 -8.08
C VAL A 168 4.27 -0.87 -8.56
N CYS A 169 3.50 -1.77 -9.18
CA CYS A 169 2.14 -1.47 -9.65
C CYS A 169 1.22 -1.08 -8.47
N LYS A 170 1.29 -1.83 -7.37
CA LYS A 170 0.52 -1.54 -6.15
C LYS A 170 0.87 -0.19 -5.54
N LEU A 171 2.16 0.17 -5.49
CA LEU A 171 2.62 1.48 -5.05
C LEU A 171 2.10 2.61 -5.94
N ALA A 172 2.10 2.40 -7.27
CA ALA A 172 1.55 3.37 -8.21
C ALA A 172 0.05 3.59 -7.97
N CYS A 173 -0.74 2.52 -7.78
CA CYS A 173 -2.15 2.60 -7.43
C CYS A 173 -2.36 3.36 -6.11
N GLY A 174 -1.57 3.06 -5.09
CA GLY A 174 -1.63 3.76 -3.79
C GLY A 174 -1.26 5.25 -3.92
N GLY A 175 -0.28 5.59 -4.76
CA GLY A 175 0.06 6.98 -5.08
C GLY A 175 -1.10 7.74 -5.74
N VAL A 176 -1.83 7.09 -6.66
CA VAL A 176 -3.05 7.67 -7.26
C VAL A 176 -4.14 7.84 -6.21
N MET A 177 -4.35 6.85 -5.31
CA MET A 177 -5.29 6.97 -4.20
C MET A 177 -4.96 8.17 -3.32
N LEU A 178 -3.69 8.36 -2.96
CA LEU A 178 -3.23 9.50 -2.17
C LEU A 178 -3.48 10.82 -2.90
N ALA A 179 -3.17 10.89 -4.19
CA ALA A 179 -3.40 12.10 -5.02
C ALA A 179 -4.88 12.44 -5.12
N VAL A 180 -5.75 11.45 -5.31
CA VAL A 180 -7.21 11.65 -5.31
C VAL A 180 -7.67 12.15 -3.94
N THR A 181 -7.20 11.55 -2.84
CA THR A 181 -7.56 11.98 -1.48
C THR A 181 -7.10 13.41 -1.18
N ALA A 182 -5.96 13.84 -1.72
CA ALA A 182 -5.44 15.20 -1.50
C ALA A 182 -6.22 16.29 -2.27
N GLN A 183 -7.08 15.92 -3.21
CA GLN A 183 -7.92 16.87 -3.98
C GLN A 183 -9.28 17.14 -3.33
N TYR A 184 -9.67 16.32 -2.37
CA TYR A 184 -10.90 16.44 -1.59
C TYR A 184 -10.65 17.04 -0.21
#